data_999733c7bb6fea5d12105ff9ff58e024
#
_entry.id   999733c7bb6fea5d12105ff9ff58e024
#
_cell.length_a   1.000
_cell.length_b   1.000
_cell.length_c   1.000
_cell.angle_alpha   90.00
_cell.angle_beta   90.00
_cell.angle_gamma   90.00
#
_symmetry.space_group_name_H-M   'P 1'
#
loop_
_entity.id
_entity.type
_entity.pdbx_description
1 polymer ?
#
loop_
_entity_poly.entity_id
_entity_poly.type
_entity_poly.pdbx_seq_one_letter_code
_entity_poly.pdbx_strand_id
1 'polypeptide(L)'
;MGLADDKNTILVIDRSTDTQSVALVKDGQIFPRVFAGEDARSGDWPLKVRDFLASRGVAPGELDQIVVGQGPGSFAGIRAALAFAQGLALGSHAEVFGLPSTLALTRDNAKVAVVGDARRDRYWVTLYDGVHTVKDFFLVRKEELGGAVPDGFAVVTPDGHRIDSLLRDHYGPRYAGALTPLAAHLAEVAVGHPDLLRSEPLPVYLQAAVRTS
;
A
#
# COMPACT_ATOMS: atom_id res chain seq x y z
N MET A 1 -7.74 5.79 -19.86
CA MET A 1 -8.72 4.70 -20.08
C MET A 1 -9.13 4.26 -18.69
N GLY A 2 -10.35 4.54 -18.25
CA GLY A 2 -10.74 4.46 -16.84
C GLY A 2 -11.12 3.05 -16.43
N LEU A 3 -10.83 2.72 -15.16
CA LEU A 3 -11.25 1.48 -14.47
C LEU A 3 -12.78 1.35 -14.28
N ALA A 4 -13.57 2.27 -14.78
CA ALA A 4 -15.02 2.36 -14.56
C ALA A 4 -15.85 1.40 -15.44
N ASP A 5 -15.23 0.41 -16.09
CA ASP A 5 -15.99 -0.65 -16.74
C ASP A 5 -16.21 -1.76 -15.71
N ASP A 6 -17.47 -2.01 -15.32
CA ASP A 6 -17.88 -3.07 -14.36
C ASP A 6 -17.40 -4.49 -14.74
N LYS A 7 -16.74 -4.61 -15.88
CA LYS A 7 -16.24 -5.86 -16.44
C LYS A 7 -14.76 -6.14 -16.16
N ASN A 8 -13.99 -5.15 -15.68
CA ASN A 8 -12.55 -5.33 -15.47
C ASN A 8 -12.26 -6.23 -14.27
N THR A 9 -11.45 -7.26 -14.51
CA THR A 9 -10.93 -8.16 -13.49
C THR A 9 -9.57 -7.66 -13.01
N ILE A 10 -9.50 -7.15 -11.76
CA ILE A 10 -8.31 -6.48 -11.23
C ILE A 10 -7.77 -7.26 -10.04
N LEU A 11 -6.50 -7.62 -10.08
CA LEU A 11 -5.77 -8.13 -8.92
C LEU A 11 -5.02 -7.00 -8.23
N VAL A 12 -5.28 -6.78 -6.95
CA VAL A 12 -4.55 -5.80 -6.13
C VAL A 12 -3.68 -6.53 -5.13
N ILE A 13 -2.43 -6.10 -4.97
CA ILE A 13 -1.42 -6.74 -4.14
C ILE A 13 -0.78 -5.72 -3.22
N ASP A 14 -0.73 -5.98 -1.91
CA ASP A 14 0.11 -5.23 -0.98
C ASP A 14 0.97 -6.18 -0.12
N ARG A 15 2.27 -5.92 -0.13
CA ARG A 15 3.29 -6.60 0.68
C ARG A 15 4.23 -5.60 1.36
N SER A 16 3.72 -4.43 1.67
CA SER A 16 4.51 -3.35 2.28
C SER A 16 4.79 -3.55 3.77
N THR A 17 4.05 -4.45 4.43
CA THR A 17 4.21 -4.79 5.85
C THR A 17 4.38 -6.29 6.07
N ASP A 18 4.49 -6.72 7.34
CA ASP A 18 4.51 -8.15 7.70
C ASP A 18 3.17 -8.84 7.45
N THR A 19 2.08 -8.08 7.40
CA THR A 19 0.77 -8.56 6.91
C THR A 19 0.71 -8.33 5.42
N GLN A 20 0.65 -9.40 4.66
CA GLN A 20 0.53 -9.36 3.21
C GLN A 20 -0.92 -9.56 2.80
N SER A 21 -1.35 -8.92 1.74
CA SER A 21 -2.74 -9.05 1.29
C SER A 21 -2.87 -8.98 -0.22
N VAL A 22 -3.94 -9.58 -0.70
CA VAL A 22 -4.42 -9.43 -2.07
C VAL A 22 -5.91 -9.12 -2.05
N ALA A 23 -6.39 -8.49 -3.10
CA ALA A 23 -7.81 -8.33 -3.36
C ALA A 23 -8.09 -8.56 -4.84
N LEU A 24 -9.18 -9.23 -5.14
CA LEU A 24 -9.69 -9.37 -6.51
C LEU A 24 -10.91 -8.46 -6.63
N VAL A 25 -10.90 -7.60 -7.64
CA VAL A 25 -12.09 -6.87 -8.08
C VAL A 25 -12.67 -7.62 -9.27
N LYS A 26 -13.94 -8.02 -9.18
CA LYS A 26 -14.64 -8.73 -10.24
C LYS A 26 -16.13 -8.40 -10.15
N ASP A 27 -16.77 -8.09 -11.26
CA ASP A 27 -18.20 -7.77 -11.34
C ASP A 27 -18.61 -6.68 -10.32
N GLY A 28 -17.79 -5.63 -10.14
CA GLY A 28 -18.01 -4.55 -9.19
C GLY A 28 -17.85 -4.92 -7.71
N GLN A 29 -17.43 -6.15 -7.40
CA GLN A 29 -17.22 -6.64 -6.03
C GLN A 29 -15.74 -6.78 -5.71
N ILE A 30 -15.37 -6.51 -4.45
CA ILE A 30 -14.01 -6.67 -3.93
C ILE A 30 -13.96 -7.90 -3.04
N PHE A 31 -13.13 -8.86 -3.40
CA PHE A 31 -12.87 -10.10 -2.65
C PHE A 31 -11.49 -10.01 -2.00
N PRO A 32 -11.39 -9.82 -0.67
CA PRO A 32 -10.09 -9.73 0.00
C PRO A 32 -9.54 -11.09 0.41
N ARG A 33 -8.19 -11.16 0.51
CA ARG A 33 -7.47 -12.25 1.18
C ARG A 33 -6.26 -11.67 1.91
N VAL A 34 -6.12 -11.99 3.19
CA VAL A 34 -5.01 -11.57 4.04
C VAL A 34 -4.16 -12.78 4.39
N PHE A 35 -2.85 -12.61 4.36
CA PHE A 35 -1.83 -13.57 4.78
C PHE A 35 -1.05 -12.95 5.94
N ALA A 36 -1.03 -13.62 7.07
CA ALA A 36 -0.35 -13.14 8.29
C ALA A 36 0.45 -14.26 8.95
N GLY A 37 1.38 -13.91 9.83
CA GLY A 37 2.17 -14.89 10.58
C GLY A 37 3.00 -15.80 9.67
N GLU A 38 2.85 -17.12 9.83
CA GLU A 38 3.56 -18.13 9.02
C GLU A 38 3.12 -18.09 7.55
N ASP A 39 1.85 -17.85 7.28
CA ASP A 39 1.32 -17.74 5.93
C ASP A 39 1.98 -16.63 5.11
N ALA A 40 2.31 -15.50 5.74
CA ALA A 40 2.99 -14.40 5.06
C ALA A 40 4.47 -14.69 4.79
N ARG A 41 5.11 -15.51 5.63
CA ARG A 41 6.55 -15.84 5.55
C ARG A 41 6.84 -17.03 4.65
N SER A 42 5.85 -17.82 4.30
CA SER A 42 6.03 -18.99 3.44
C SER A 42 6.44 -18.60 2.01
N GLY A 43 7.37 -19.37 1.42
CA GLY A 43 7.85 -19.15 0.06
C GLY A 43 6.82 -19.50 -1.03
N ASP A 44 5.68 -20.05 -0.67
CA ASP A 44 4.60 -20.49 -1.55
C ASP A 44 3.54 -19.40 -1.84
N TRP A 45 3.83 -18.15 -1.47
CA TRP A 45 2.92 -17.03 -1.68
C TRP A 45 2.35 -16.94 -3.12
N PRO A 46 3.13 -17.12 -4.21
CA PRO A 46 2.59 -17.14 -5.57
C PRO A 46 1.52 -18.23 -5.78
N LEU A 47 1.70 -19.40 -5.18
CA LEU A 47 0.72 -20.49 -5.25
C LEU A 47 -0.57 -20.13 -4.50
N LYS A 48 -0.44 -19.50 -3.34
CA LYS A 48 -1.60 -19.02 -2.56
C LYS A 48 -2.42 -17.97 -3.31
N VAL A 49 -1.77 -17.09 -4.07
CA VAL A 49 -2.47 -16.11 -4.93
C VAL A 49 -3.17 -16.82 -6.08
N ARG A 50 -2.53 -17.78 -6.74
CA ARG A 50 -3.15 -18.62 -7.78
C ARG A 50 -4.39 -19.34 -7.24
N ASP A 51 -4.28 -19.98 -6.08
CA ASP A 51 -5.37 -20.75 -5.48
C ASP A 51 -6.52 -19.81 -5.04
N PHE A 52 -6.19 -18.60 -4.59
CA PHE A 52 -7.18 -17.57 -4.32
C PHE A 52 -7.95 -17.16 -5.58
N LEU A 53 -7.28 -16.87 -6.69
CA LEU A 53 -7.91 -16.56 -7.98
C LEU A 53 -8.80 -17.72 -8.46
N ALA A 54 -8.28 -18.94 -8.43
CA ALA A 54 -9.02 -20.15 -8.81
C ALA A 54 -10.29 -20.34 -7.97
N SER A 55 -10.23 -20.04 -6.66
CA SER A 55 -11.40 -20.11 -5.76
C SER A 55 -12.51 -19.10 -6.13
N ARG A 56 -12.18 -18.10 -6.94
CA ARG A 56 -13.11 -17.08 -7.46
C ARG A 56 -13.46 -17.29 -8.93
N GLY A 57 -13.05 -18.45 -9.49
CA GLY A 57 -13.31 -18.76 -10.89
C GLY A 57 -12.57 -17.83 -11.85
N VAL A 58 -11.35 -17.39 -11.49
CA VAL A 58 -10.51 -16.51 -12.33
C VAL A 58 -9.19 -17.24 -12.62
N ALA A 59 -8.88 -17.41 -13.89
CA ALA A 59 -7.56 -17.83 -14.33
C ALA A 59 -6.63 -16.60 -14.41
N PRO A 60 -5.31 -16.74 -14.19
CA PRO A 60 -4.37 -15.61 -14.33
C PRO A 60 -4.46 -14.88 -15.67
N GLY A 61 -4.77 -15.59 -16.77
CA GLY A 61 -4.93 -15.02 -18.11
C GLY A 61 -6.19 -14.15 -18.30
N GLU A 62 -7.11 -14.16 -17.34
CA GLU A 62 -8.35 -13.36 -17.36
C GLU A 62 -8.22 -12.05 -16.57
N LEU A 63 -7.02 -11.75 -16.05
CA LEU A 63 -6.74 -10.48 -15.40
C LEU A 63 -6.55 -9.38 -16.46
N ASP A 64 -7.28 -8.28 -16.32
CA ASP A 64 -7.12 -7.09 -17.14
C ASP A 64 -6.08 -6.15 -16.56
N GLN A 65 -6.02 -6.07 -15.23
CA GLN A 65 -5.12 -5.16 -14.53
C GLN A 65 -4.58 -5.78 -13.24
N ILE A 66 -3.35 -5.36 -12.89
CA ILE A 66 -2.71 -5.71 -11.63
C ILE A 66 -2.23 -4.41 -10.97
N VAL A 67 -2.73 -4.13 -9.77
CA VAL A 67 -2.34 -2.94 -8.99
C VAL A 67 -1.45 -3.38 -7.82
N VAL A 68 -0.28 -2.75 -7.67
CA VAL A 68 0.68 -3.11 -6.62
C VAL A 68 0.89 -1.94 -5.67
N GLY A 69 0.80 -2.22 -4.38
CA GLY A 69 1.23 -1.30 -3.32
C GLY A 69 2.73 -1.06 -3.39
N GLN A 70 3.12 0.21 -3.61
CA GLN A 70 4.51 0.63 -3.81
C GLN A 70 5.26 0.92 -2.50
N GLY A 71 4.61 0.73 -1.34
CA GLY A 71 5.15 1.12 -0.04
C GLY A 71 4.86 2.60 0.30
N PRO A 72 5.65 3.22 1.16
CA PRO A 72 6.90 2.73 1.77
C PRO A 72 6.68 1.57 2.75
N GLY A 73 7.72 0.76 2.97
CA GLY A 73 7.63 -0.38 3.88
C GLY A 73 8.68 -1.45 3.63
N SER A 74 8.28 -2.72 3.69
CA SER A 74 9.13 -3.88 3.46
C SER A 74 9.76 -3.89 2.07
N PHE A 75 11.04 -3.56 1.98
CA PHE A 75 11.79 -3.51 0.73
C PHE A 75 11.71 -4.83 -0.08
N ALA A 76 11.91 -5.96 0.59
CA ALA A 76 11.84 -7.27 -0.05
C ALA A 76 10.41 -7.62 -0.47
N GLY A 77 9.42 -7.30 0.37
CA GLY A 77 8.01 -7.54 0.10
C GLY A 77 7.51 -6.79 -1.13
N ILE A 78 7.78 -5.48 -1.20
CA ILE A 78 7.35 -4.63 -2.31
C ILE A 78 7.98 -5.10 -3.63
N ARG A 79 9.30 -5.38 -3.64
CA ARG A 79 9.98 -5.85 -4.85
C ARG A 79 9.48 -7.22 -5.31
N ALA A 80 9.20 -8.13 -4.37
CA ALA A 80 8.62 -9.43 -4.69
C ALA A 80 7.21 -9.30 -5.28
N ALA A 81 6.38 -8.37 -4.75
CA ALA A 81 5.06 -8.09 -5.30
C ALA A 81 5.13 -7.54 -6.72
N LEU A 82 6.03 -6.58 -6.97
CA LEU A 82 6.24 -5.99 -8.30
C LEU A 82 6.74 -7.03 -9.31
N ALA A 83 7.74 -7.85 -8.93
CA ALA A 83 8.25 -8.90 -9.80
C ALA A 83 7.20 -9.96 -10.12
N PHE A 84 6.38 -10.32 -9.13
CA PHE A 84 5.27 -11.24 -9.32
C PHE A 84 4.19 -10.68 -10.26
N ALA A 85 3.80 -9.41 -10.07
CA ALA A 85 2.84 -8.74 -10.92
C ALA A 85 3.32 -8.66 -12.38
N GLN A 86 4.58 -8.29 -12.59
CA GLN A 86 5.20 -8.26 -13.91
C GLN A 86 5.23 -9.65 -14.55
N GLY A 87 5.56 -10.70 -13.76
CA GLY A 87 5.55 -12.09 -14.24
C GLY A 87 4.16 -12.55 -14.64
N LEU A 88 3.11 -12.22 -13.88
CA LEU A 88 1.72 -12.51 -14.24
C LEU A 88 1.30 -11.78 -15.51
N ALA A 89 1.67 -10.49 -15.65
CA ALA A 89 1.32 -9.67 -16.81
C ALA A 89 1.88 -10.22 -18.13
N LEU A 90 3.06 -10.85 -18.10
CA LEU A 90 3.62 -11.51 -19.28
C LEU A 90 2.74 -12.65 -19.81
N GLY A 91 2.00 -13.31 -18.92
CA GLY A 91 1.12 -14.43 -19.29
C GLY A 91 -0.36 -14.03 -19.51
N SER A 92 -0.80 -12.90 -18.96
CA SER A 92 -2.19 -12.45 -19.02
C SER A 92 -2.43 -11.25 -19.94
N HIS A 93 -1.39 -10.56 -20.36
CA HIS A 93 -1.48 -9.25 -21.02
C HIS A 93 -2.11 -8.15 -20.12
N ALA A 94 -2.20 -8.38 -18.82
CA ALA A 94 -2.72 -7.40 -17.86
C ALA A 94 -1.81 -6.17 -17.80
N GLU A 95 -2.42 -4.99 -17.69
CA GLU A 95 -1.68 -3.76 -17.41
C GLU A 95 -1.28 -3.71 -15.93
N VAL A 96 -0.01 -3.32 -15.64
CA VAL A 96 0.48 -3.25 -14.25
C VAL A 96 0.57 -1.80 -13.81
N PHE A 97 -0.09 -1.50 -12.69
CA PHE A 97 -0.12 -0.18 -12.06
C PHE A 97 0.41 -0.22 -10.64
N GLY A 98 0.79 0.95 -10.14
CA GLY A 98 1.20 1.14 -8.76
C GLY A 98 0.38 2.19 -8.03
N LEU A 99 0.22 2.00 -6.72
CA LEU A 99 -0.31 2.97 -5.77
C LEU A 99 0.58 3.01 -4.53
N PRO A 100 0.81 4.18 -3.91
CA PRO A 100 1.40 4.21 -2.57
C PRO A 100 0.58 3.37 -1.59
N SER A 101 1.21 2.44 -0.88
CA SER A 101 0.52 1.57 0.11
C SER A 101 -0.17 2.38 1.21
N THR A 102 0.32 3.59 1.47
CA THR A 102 -0.24 4.53 2.45
C THR A 102 -1.65 5.01 2.09
N LEU A 103 -2.05 4.96 0.82
CA LEU A 103 -3.43 5.27 0.42
C LEU A 103 -4.46 4.30 1.03
N ALA A 104 -4.05 3.06 1.33
CA ALA A 104 -4.92 2.12 2.05
C ALA A 104 -5.24 2.56 3.49
N LEU A 105 -4.52 3.56 4.02
CA LEU A 105 -4.70 4.08 5.38
C LEU A 105 -5.52 5.37 5.42
N THR A 106 -5.90 5.90 4.25
CA THR A 106 -6.73 7.10 4.15
C THR A 106 -8.22 6.75 4.32
N ARG A 107 -9.02 7.74 4.66
CA ARG A 107 -10.47 7.67 4.69
C ARG A 107 -11.02 8.83 3.86
N ASP A 108 -12.12 8.59 3.18
CA ASP A 108 -12.79 9.64 2.41
C ASP A 108 -13.07 10.87 3.27
N ASN A 109 -12.75 12.04 2.70
CA ASN A 109 -12.97 13.35 3.32
C ASN A 109 -12.26 13.57 4.67
N ALA A 110 -11.25 12.78 5.00
CA ALA A 110 -10.48 12.95 6.22
C ALA A 110 -9.05 13.42 5.91
N LYS A 111 -8.56 14.39 6.70
CA LYS A 111 -7.16 14.78 6.67
C LYS A 111 -6.34 13.81 7.50
N VAL A 112 -5.48 13.05 6.85
CA VAL A 112 -4.67 12.01 7.46
C VAL A 112 -3.19 12.26 7.21
N ALA A 113 -2.40 12.23 8.26
CA ALA A 113 -0.96 12.14 8.21
C ALA A 113 -0.54 10.70 8.46
N VAL A 114 0.14 10.09 7.53
CA VAL A 114 0.75 8.79 7.72
C VAL A 114 2.21 8.98 8.11
N VAL A 115 2.59 8.42 9.25
CA VAL A 115 3.94 8.51 9.81
C VAL A 115 4.52 7.11 9.94
N GLY A 116 5.73 6.89 9.45
CA GLY A 116 6.39 5.60 9.58
C GLY A 116 7.88 5.71 9.93
N ASP A 117 8.44 4.59 10.33
CA ASP A 117 9.83 4.46 10.76
C ASP A 117 10.78 4.36 9.56
N ALA A 118 11.57 5.39 9.32
CA ALA A 118 12.63 5.41 8.29
C ALA A 118 13.98 4.87 8.83
N ARG A 119 14.04 4.35 10.07
CA ARG A 119 15.22 3.88 10.79
C ARG A 119 16.20 4.99 11.18
N ARG A 120 17.09 4.71 12.13
CA ARG A 120 18.16 5.61 12.59
C ARG A 120 17.61 6.97 13.06
N ASP A 121 16.56 6.94 13.91
CA ASP A 121 15.88 8.12 14.48
C ASP A 121 15.33 9.09 13.41
N ARG A 122 14.99 8.55 12.25
CA ARG A 122 14.27 9.27 11.20
C ARG A 122 12.90 8.67 10.99
N TYR A 123 11.96 9.54 10.63
CA TYR A 123 10.59 9.17 10.35
C TYR A 123 10.20 9.75 8.99
N TRP A 124 9.44 9.00 8.23
CA TRP A 124 8.83 9.54 7.03
C TRP A 124 7.39 9.97 7.34
N VAL A 125 6.97 11.03 6.70
CA VAL A 125 5.62 11.60 6.83
C VAL A 125 5.07 11.86 5.44
N THR A 126 3.80 11.60 5.23
CA THR A 126 3.03 12.05 4.08
C THR A 126 1.66 12.53 4.54
N LEU A 127 1.10 13.52 3.85
CA LEU A 127 -0.16 14.15 4.23
C LEU A 127 -1.19 13.98 3.11
N TYR A 128 -2.40 13.55 3.49
CA TYR A 128 -3.52 13.34 2.59
C TYR A 128 -4.75 14.15 3.02
N ASP A 129 -5.53 14.61 2.04
CA ASP A 129 -6.90 15.08 2.20
C ASP A 129 -7.79 14.14 1.38
N GLY A 130 -8.54 13.27 2.06
CA GLY A 130 -9.11 12.09 1.42
C GLY A 130 -8.00 11.21 0.83
N VAL A 131 -8.07 10.93 -0.47
CA VAL A 131 -7.04 10.17 -1.22
C VAL A 131 -6.01 11.06 -1.92
N HIS A 132 -6.20 12.38 -1.88
CA HIS A 132 -5.32 13.32 -2.56
C HIS A 132 -4.11 13.69 -1.70
N THR A 133 -2.92 13.60 -2.30
CA THR A 133 -1.68 13.98 -1.62
C THR A 133 -1.60 15.49 -1.44
N VAL A 134 -1.59 15.94 -0.18
CA VAL A 134 -1.34 17.34 0.20
C VAL A 134 0.15 17.62 0.28
N LYS A 135 0.91 16.68 0.83
CA LYS A 135 2.37 16.73 0.87
C LYS A 135 2.93 15.34 0.69
N ASP A 136 3.79 15.20 -0.30
CA ASP A 136 4.47 13.93 -0.61
C ASP A 136 5.45 13.55 0.50
N PHE A 137 6.00 12.35 0.42
CA PHE A 137 6.89 11.79 1.42
C PHE A 137 8.09 12.69 1.73
N PHE A 138 8.28 12.99 3.00
CA PHE A 138 9.44 13.72 3.50
C PHE A 138 9.97 13.08 4.79
N LEU A 139 11.25 13.31 5.06
CA LEU A 139 11.91 12.77 6.24
C LEU A 139 12.03 13.84 7.31
N VAL A 140 11.81 13.43 8.56
CA VAL A 140 12.00 14.26 9.74
C VAL A 140 12.79 13.49 10.79
N ARG A 141 13.44 14.21 11.71
CA ARG A 141 14.03 13.67 12.92
C ARG A 141 12.99 13.62 14.04
N LYS A 142 13.30 12.91 15.10
CA LYS A 142 12.41 12.77 16.26
C LYS A 142 11.96 14.12 16.82
N GLU A 143 12.89 15.07 16.94
CA GLU A 143 12.65 16.40 17.50
C GLU A 143 11.71 17.25 16.63
N GLU A 144 11.65 16.94 15.34
CA GLU A 144 10.85 17.66 14.33
C GLU A 144 9.43 17.10 14.19
N LEU A 145 9.16 15.90 14.74
CA LEU A 145 7.88 15.21 14.60
C LEU A 145 6.70 16.07 15.01
N GLY A 146 6.77 16.74 16.18
CA GLY A 146 5.68 17.54 16.71
C GLY A 146 5.21 18.67 15.78
N GLY A 147 6.13 19.24 15.00
CA GLY A 147 5.84 20.28 14.01
C GLY A 147 5.61 19.75 12.58
N ALA A 148 5.82 18.47 12.33
CA ALA A 148 5.77 17.91 10.99
C ALA A 148 4.35 17.74 10.44
N VAL A 149 3.37 17.59 11.33
CA VAL A 149 1.97 17.39 10.98
C VAL A 149 1.14 18.60 11.39
N PRO A 150 0.54 19.33 10.44
CA PRO A 150 -0.31 20.48 10.73
C PRO A 150 -1.52 20.09 11.60
N ASP A 151 -2.09 21.07 12.28
CA ASP A 151 -3.33 20.86 13.03
C ASP A 151 -4.48 20.46 12.09
N GLY A 152 -5.41 19.69 12.62
CA GLY A 152 -6.55 19.16 11.86
C GLY A 152 -6.28 17.86 11.12
N PHE A 153 -5.05 17.33 11.13
CA PHE A 153 -4.76 15.99 10.61
C PHE A 153 -4.83 14.96 11.72
N ALA A 154 -5.53 13.86 11.47
CA ALA A 154 -5.38 12.63 12.24
C ALA A 154 -4.06 11.95 11.88
N VAL A 155 -3.39 11.34 12.86
CA VAL A 155 -2.10 10.67 12.65
C VAL A 155 -2.29 9.16 12.74
N VAL A 156 -1.81 8.44 11.74
CA VAL A 156 -1.81 6.96 11.70
C VAL A 156 -0.42 6.44 11.34
N THR A 157 -0.16 5.17 11.64
CA THR A 157 1.11 4.54 11.29
C THR A 157 0.92 3.10 10.83
N PRO A 158 1.68 2.62 9.81
CA PRO A 158 1.79 1.20 9.50
C PRO A 158 2.80 0.47 10.41
N ASP A 159 3.60 1.21 11.19
CA ASP A 159 4.74 0.73 11.98
C ASP A 159 4.44 0.71 13.48
N GLY A 160 3.19 0.42 13.90
CA GLY A 160 2.75 0.50 15.30
C GLY A 160 3.65 -0.23 16.29
N HIS A 161 4.13 -1.42 15.93
CA HIS A 161 5.03 -2.21 16.78
C HIS A 161 6.38 -1.51 17.12
N ARG A 162 6.72 -0.40 16.44
CA ARG A 162 7.97 0.35 16.63
C ARG A 162 7.76 1.74 17.19
N ILE A 163 6.70 2.44 16.74
CA ILE A 163 6.56 3.87 16.97
C ILE A 163 5.23 4.28 17.62
N ASP A 164 4.37 3.34 18.01
CA ASP A 164 3.05 3.62 18.60
C ASP A 164 3.14 4.56 19.82
N SER A 165 3.98 4.21 20.77
CA SER A 165 4.18 5.00 22.00
C SER A 165 4.71 6.40 21.67
N LEU A 166 5.70 6.49 20.77
CA LEU A 166 6.27 7.77 20.35
C LEU A 166 5.21 8.69 19.72
N LEU A 167 4.37 8.15 18.83
CA LEU A 167 3.34 8.95 18.17
C LEU A 167 2.23 9.36 19.14
N ARG A 168 1.89 8.50 20.08
CA ARG A 168 0.93 8.81 21.15
C ARG A 168 1.43 9.97 22.02
N ASP A 169 2.70 9.97 22.38
CA ASP A 169 3.32 11.02 23.19
C ASP A 169 3.39 12.37 22.43
N HIS A 170 3.67 12.34 21.12
CA HIS A 170 3.80 13.56 20.31
C HIS A 170 2.46 14.17 19.87
N TYR A 171 1.48 13.31 19.53
CA TYR A 171 0.24 13.76 18.89
C TYR A 171 -0.99 13.63 19.77
N GLY A 172 -0.90 12.92 20.91
CA GLY A 172 -2.01 12.77 21.86
C GLY A 172 -3.30 12.30 21.21
N PRO A 173 -4.41 13.05 21.39
CA PRO A 173 -5.71 12.65 20.81
C PRO A 173 -5.78 12.61 19.28
N ARG A 174 -4.84 13.28 18.60
CA ARG A 174 -4.75 13.23 17.12
C ARG A 174 -4.19 11.92 16.60
N TYR A 175 -3.50 11.15 17.45
CA TYR A 175 -3.01 9.83 17.06
C TYR A 175 -4.16 8.82 17.07
N ALA A 176 -4.58 8.41 15.88
CA ALA A 176 -5.69 7.48 15.68
C ALA A 176 -5.28 6.00 15.72
N GLY A 177 -3.97 5.71 15.85
CA GLY A 177 -3.45 4.37 16.05
C GLY A 177 -2.69 3.77 14.88
N ALA A 178 -2.28 2.52 15.08
CA ALA A 178 -1.63 1.73 14.04
C ALA A 178 -2.68 1.10 13.12
N LEU A 179 -2.45 1.23 11.81
CA LEU A 179 -3.28 0.65 10.77
C LEU A 179 -2.43 -0.18 9.80
N THR A 180 -2.98 -1.29 9.33
CA THR A 180 -2.31 -2.12 8.32
C THR A 180 -2.79 -1.74 6.93
N PRO A 181 -1.90 -1.41 5.98
CA PRO A 181 -2.27 -1.27 4.58
C PRO A 181 -2.79 -2.61 4.05
N LEU A 182 -4.01 -2.62 3.56
CA LEU A 182 -4.65 -3.81 2.99
C LEU A 182 -4.98 -3.59 1.52
N ALA A 183 -4.74 -4.62 0.71
CA ALA A 183 -5.05 -4.61 -0.72
C ALA A 183 -6.53 -4.31 -1.02
N ALA A 184 -7.45 -4.68 -0.11
CA ALA A 184 -8.87 -4.34 -0.25
C ALA A 184 -9.11 -2.82 -0.27
N HIS A 185 -8.47 -2.07 0.64
CA HIS A 185 -8.60 -0.61 0.67
C HIS A 185 -7.90 0.04 -0.53
N LEU A 186 -6.76 -0.51 -0.98
CA LEU A 186 -6.14 -0.07 -2.24
C LEU A 186 -7.05 -0.35 -3.45
N ALA A 187 -7.81 -1.45 -3.44
CA ALA A 187 -8.77 -1.76 -4.49
C ALA A 187 -9.91 -0.73 -4.53
N GLU A 188 -10.43 -0.32 -3.37
CA GLU A 188 -11.41 0.76 -3.26
C GLU A 188 -10.88 2.06 -3.87
N VAL A 189 -9.62 2.43 -3.54
CA VAL A 189 -8.97 3.60 -4.10
C VAL A 189 -8.74 3.45 -5.60
N ALA A 190 -8.26 2.29 -6.07
CA ALA A 190 -7.99 2.04 -7.49
C ALA A 190 -9.26 2.15 -8.35
N VAL A 191 -10.37 1.62 -7.86
CA VAL A 191 -11.68 1.67 -8.55
C VAL A 191 -12.27 3.08 -8.50
N GLY A 192 -12.25 3.72 -7.33
CA GLY A 192 -12.83 5.05 -7.14
C GLY A 192 -12.02 6.19 -7.76
N HIS A 193 -10.70 6.02 -7.88
CA HIS A 193 -9.75 7.05 -8.29
C HIS A 193 -8.71 6.52 -9.28
N PRO A 194 -9.12 6.12 -10.49
CA PRO A 194 -8.22 5.55 -11.51
C PRO A 194 -7.12 6.53 -11.98
N ASP A 195 -7.34 7.82 -11.80
CA ASP A 195 -6.37 8.89 -12.07
C ASP A 195 -5.14 8.86 -11.17
N LEU A 196 -5.22 8.19 -10.02
CA LEU A 196 -4.09 8.02 -9.10
C LEU A 196 -3.16 6.87 -9.49
N LEU A 197 -3.55 5.98 -10.39
CA LEU A 197 -2.76 4.84 -10.83
C LEU A 197 -1.52 5.29 -11.61
N ARG A 198 -0.38 4.71 -11.25
CA ARG A 198 0.91 4.95 -11.90
C ARG A 198 1.25 3.80 -12.83
N SER A 199 1.40 4.06 -14.13
CA SER A 199 1.68 3.06 -15.16
C SER A 199 3.10 2.46 -15.09
N GLU A 200 4.03 3.13 -14.41
CA GLU A 200 5.37 2.61 -14.16
C GLU A 200 5.56 2.36 -12.66
N PRO A 201 5.14 1.18 -12.14
CA PRO A 201 5.18 0.92 -10.72
C PRO A 201 6.61 0.69 -10.24
N LEU A 202 7.14 1.65 -9.49
CA LEU A 202 8.43 1.57 -8.82
C LEU A 202 8.23 1.64 -7.30
N PRO A 203 9.09 0.99 -6.50
CA PRO A 203 9.06 1.15 -5.06
C PRO A 203 9.24 2.61 -4.64
N VAL A 204 8.49 3.05 -3.63
CA VAL A 204 8.71 4.36 -3.01
C VAL A 204 9.98 4.29 -2.16
N TYR A 205 11.06 4.89 -2.67
CA TYR A 205 12.33 4.99 -1.95
C TYR A 205 12.40 6.31 -1.20
N LEU A 206 12.47 6.24 0.12
CA LEU A 206 12.56 7.40 1.01
C LEU A 206 13.98 7.95 1.18
N GLN A 207 14.98 7.17 0.80
CA GLN A 207 16.39 7.56 0.81
C GLN A 207 16.99 7.25 -0.57
N ALA A 208 17.78 8.17 -1.10
CA ALA A 208 18.60 7.86 -2.25
C ALA A 208 19.49 6.65 -1.92
N ALA A 209 19.61 5.73 -2.87
CA ALA A 209 20.55 4.61 -2.73
C ALA A 209 21.92 5.17 -2.32
N VAL A 210 22.50 4.63 -1.24
CA VAL A 210 23.84 5.04 -0.81
C VAL A 210 24.77 4.74 -1.98
N ARG A 211 25.25 5.79 -2.63
CA ARG A 211 26.37 5.64 -3.57
C ARG A 211 27.57 5.26 -2.71
N THR A 212 27.94 4.00 -2.73
CA THR A 212 29.26 3.56 -2.30
C THR A 212 30.26 4.15 -3.31
N SER A 213 30.94 5.20 -2.87
CA SER A 213 32.15 5.71 -3.54
C SER A 213 33.29 4.72 -3.40
#